data_dec2a6ea222b43decfb5357b1f338226
#
_entry.id   dec2a6ea222b43decfb5357b1f338226
#
_cell.length_a   1.000
_cell.length_b   1.000
_cell.length_c   1.000
_cell.angle_alpha   90.00
_cell.angle_beta   90.00
_cell.angle_gamma   90.00
#
_symmetry.space_group_name_H-M   'P 1'
#
loop_
_entity.id
_entity.type
_entity.pdbx_description
1 polymer ?
#
loop_
_entity_poly.entity_id
_entity_poly.type
_entity_poly.pdbx_seq_one_letter_code
_entity_poly.pdbx_strand_id
1 'polypeptide(L)'
;MRWFSIVLAVSCLTSFLFACSTSSSDDANEESLSILFTGDVLLDRGVRPIAEARGIGYLFEQVEPFFRKADAVVINLEVPITDTLSPVNKKFVFRADSRWTPALRQVGITHAAMANNHTVDQGVSGLQATYRHLKEAGITPLGYGISTARQLKPNVLTKGNQRVAIFNAITMPIENWHHADEGPGICQPSADQLTEAIQHYHASWPGVRIVVVLHWGVEFQAQPSIGQRMLAARLAESGADAIIGHHPHVLQPIDTLGQSFVFYSLGNFVFDQHPPMTREGMMVNLHFHSDASITYDTIRVQIKNNRPTL
;
A
#
# COMPACT_ATOMS: atom_id res chain seq x y z
N MET A 1 -90.98 -4.86 -39.98
CA MET A 1 -89.80 -3.99 -40.24
C MET A 1 -88.79 -4.23 -39.14
N ARG A 2 -87.68 -4.96 -39.43
CA ARG A 2 -86.68 -5.34 -38.49
C ARG A 2 -85.43 -4.50 -38.80
N TRP A 3 -84.95 -3.77 -37.78
CA TRP A 3 -83.72 -3.01 -37.85
C TRP A 3 -82.52 -3.89 -37.32
N PHE A 4 -81.52 -4.07 -38.12
CA PHE A 4 -80.28 -4.73 -37.74
C PHE A 4 -79.27 -3.65 -37.27
N SER A 5 -78.84 -3.74 -36.05
CA SER A 5 -77.73 -2.92 -35.53
C SER A 5 -76.41 -3.70 -35.66
N ILE A 6 -75.50 -3.12 -36.41
CA ILE A 6 -74.15 -3.62 -36.56
C ILE A 6 -73.33 -3.03 -35.42
N VAL A 7 -72.74 -3.90 -34.59
CA VAL A 7 -71.76 -3.54 -33.57
C VAL A 7 -70.34 -3.72 -34.16
N LEU A 8 -69.59 -2.63 -34.28
CA LEU A 8 -68.21 -2.62 -34.70
C LEU A 8 -67.35 -2.84 -33.44
N ALA A 9 -66.61 -3.97 -33.37
CA ALA A 9 -65.64 -4.21 -32.34
C ALA A 9 -64.26 -3.64 -32.78
N VAL A 10 -63.80 -2.61 -32.06
CA VAL A 10 -62.46 -2.04 -32.21
C VAL A 10 -61.51 -2.82 -31.32
N SER A 11 -60.65 -3.59 -31.94
CA SER A 11 -59.54 -4.31 -31.24
C SER A 11 -58.37 -3.35 -31.05
N CYS A 12 -58.12 -2.96 -29.78
CA CYS A 12 -56.93 -2.19 -29.40
C CYS A 12 -55.77 -3.15 -29.12
N LEU A 13 -54.84 -3.23 -30.06
CA LEU A 13 -53.54 -3.93 -29.86
C LEU A 13 -52.60 -3.02 -29.05
N THR A 14 -52.45 -3.31 -27.77
CA THR A 14 -51.40 -2.67 -26.94
C THR A 14 -50.08 -3.44 -27.10
N SER A 15 -49.16 -2.88 -27.88
CA SER A 15 -47.79 -3.37 -27.99
C SER A 15 -47.01 -3.02 -26.72
N PHE A 16 -46.73 -4.00 -25.87
CA PHE A 16 -45.76 -3.88 -24.78
C PHE A 16 -44.34 -3.90 -25.35
N LEU A 17 -43.69 -2.74 -25.42
CA LEU A 17 -42.25 -2.63 -25.63
C LEU A 17 -41.54 -3.02 -24.33
N PHE A 18 -40.98 -4.23 -24.29
CA PHE A 18 -39.98 -4.60 -23.27
C PHE A 18 -38.71 -3.82 -23.57
N ALA A 19 -38.47 -2.74 -22.83
CA ALA A 19 -37.16 -2.12 -22.77
C ALA A 19 -36.21 -3.06 -21.96
N CYS A 20 -35.39 -3.82 -22.69
CA CYS A 20 -34.29 -4.56 -22.10
C CYS A 20 -33.20 -3.52 -21.72
N SER A 21 -33.21 -3.07 -20.45
CA SER A 21 -32.08 -2.29 -19.91
C SER A 21 -30.91 -3.24 -19.75
N THR A 22 -29.99 -3.21 -20.70
CA THR A 22 -28.65 -3.75 -20.50
C THR A 22 -27.95 -2.84 -19.51
N SER A 23 -27.92 -3.22 -18.23
CA SER A 23 -26.99 -2.63 -17.27
C SER A 23 -25.59 -3.01 -17.73
N SER A 24 -24.86 -2.03 -18.25
CA SER A 24 -23.47 -2.18 -18.61
C SER A 24 -22.66 -2.49 -17.36
N SER A 25 -21.84 -3.55 -17.43
CA SER A 25 -20.90 -3.95 -16.38
C SER A 25 -19.78 -2.93 -16.14
N ASP A 26 -19.81 -1.78 -16.80
CA ASP A 26 -18.84 -0.69 -16.68
C ASP A 26 -19.17 0.26 -15.50
N ASP A 27 -20.42 0.32 -15.04
CA ASP A 27 -20.82 1.23 -13.94
C ASP A 27 -20.30 0.75 -12.56
N ALA A 28 -19.97 -0.53 -12.38
CA ALA A 28 -19.47 -1.07 -11.12
C ALA A 28 -18.02 -0.65 -10.82
N ASN A 29 -17.27 -0.17 -11.82
CA ASN A 29 -15.86 0.17 -11.68
C ASN A 29 -15.62 1.67 -11.36
N GLU A 30 -16.58 2.55 -11.54
CA GLU A 30 -16.46 3.98 -11.21
C GLU A 30 -16.64 4.29 -9.72
N GLU A 31 -17.26 3.40 -8.95
CA GLU A 31 -17.52 3.62 -7.52
C GLU A 31 -16.51 2.98 -6.57
N SER A 32 -15.55 2.19 -7.04
CA SER A 32 -14.55 1.56 -6.16
C SER A 32 -13.34 2.46 -5.93
N LEU A 33 -12.84 2.48 -4.68
CA LEU A 33 -11.53 3.05 -4.35
C LEU A 33 -10.47 1.97 -4.49
N SER A 34 -9.50 2.16 -5.39
CA SER A 34 -8.41 1.22 -5.64
C SER A 34 -7.09 1.71 -5.05
N ILE A 35 -6.40 0.85 -4.30
CA ILE A 35 -5.11 1.15 -3.67
C ILE A 35 -4.11 0.06 -4.03
N LEU A 36 -3.07 0.43 -4.78
CA LEU A 36 -2.01 -0.48 -5.20
C LEU A 36 -0.84 -0.42 -4.23
N PHE A 37 -0.44 -1.57 -3.71
CA PHE A 37 0.72 -1.76 -2.85
C PHE A 37 1.81 -2.50 -3.62
N THR A 38 3.09 -2.12 -3.42
CA THR A 38 4.25 -2.79 -4.02
C THR A 38 5.14 -3.39 -2.96
N GLY A 39 6.08 -4.25 -3.35
CA GLY A 39 7.17 -4.72 -2.47
C GLY A 39 8.19 -3.63 -2.13
N ASP A 40 9.35 -4.05 -1.62
CA ASP A 40 10.39 -3.18 -1.06
C ASP A 40 11.11 -2.37 -2.15
N VAL A 41 11.28 -1.06 -1.90
CA VAL A 41 11.91 -0.10 -2.82
C VAL A 41 13.16 0.51 -2.19
N LEU A 42 14.32 0.13 -2.71
CA LEU A 42 15.64 0.68 -2.41
C LEU A 42 16.11 1.53 -3.60
N LEU A 43 16.54 2.77 -3.33
CA LEU A 43 17.09 3.68 -4.35
C LEU A 43 18.58 3.98 -4.08
N ASP A 44 19.34 2.95 -3.70
CA ASP A 44 20.76 3.07 -3.39
C ASP A 44 21.54 1.84 -3.91
N ARG A 45 22.81 1.72 -3.55
CA ARG A 45 23.69 0.60 -3.93
C ARG A 45 23.64 0.31 -5.45
N GLY A 46 23.35 -0.93 -5.85
CA GLY A 46 23.28 -1.35 -7.26
C GLY A 46 22.14 -0.72 -8.06
N VAL A 47 21.11 -0.16 -7.40
CA VAL A 47 20.03 0.59 -8.05
C VAL A 47 20.49 2.01 -8.41
N ARG A 48 21.33 2.66 -7.58
CA ARG A 48 21.79 4.03 -7.77
C ARG A 48 22.40 4.29 -9.15
N PRO A 49 23.39 3.50 -9.66
CA PRO A 49 23.98 3.74 -10.98
C PRO A 49 22.96 3.69 -12.11
N ILE A 50 21.92 2.85 -11.97
CA ILE A 50 20.86 2.73 -12.96
C ILE A 50 19.98 3.98 -12.94
N ALA A 51 19.59 4.44 -11.74
CA ALA A 51 18.83 5.67 -11.55
C ALA A 51 19.59 6.90 -12.07
N GLU A 52 20.90 6.99 -11.85
CA GLU A 52 21.76 8.07 -12.34
C GLU A 52 21.86 8.06 -13.87
N ALA A 53 22.04 6.87 -14.48
CA ALA A 53 22.21 6.74 -15.94
C ALA A 53 20.90 6.84 -16.74
N ARG A 54 19.79 6.33 -16.18
CA ARG A 54 18.54 6.12 -16.92
C ARG A 54 17.36 6.93 -16.35
N GLY A 55 17.53 7.51 -15.17
CA GLY A 55 16.46 8.20 -14.42
C GLY A 55 15.54 7.22 -13.66
N ILE A 56 14.78 7.77 -12.70
CA ILE A 56 13.85 7.01 -11.86
C ILE A 56 12.72 6.38 -12.68
N GLY A 57 12.20 7.07 -13.71
CA GLY A 57 11.13 6.53 -14.56
C GLY A 57 11.46 5.17 -15.15
N TYR A 58 12.73 4.92 -15.51
CA TYR A 58 13.19 3.65 -16.04
C TYR A 58 13.01 2.49 -15.07
N LEU A 59 13.15 2.74 -13.76
CA LEU A 59 12.99 1.69 -12.74
C LEU A 59 11.55 1.19 -12.67
N PHE A 60 10.56 2.01 -13.03
CA PHE A 60 9.14 1.70 -12.93
C PHE A 60 8.44 1.56 -14.28
N GLU A 61 9.16 1.70 -15.40
CA GLU A 61 8.63 1.77 -16.76
C GLU A 61 7.61 0.67 -17.09
N GLN A 62 7.87 -0.58 -16.70
CA GLN A 62 6.97 -1.69 -17.03
C GLN A 62 5.73 -1.75 -16.13
N VAL A 63 5.77 -1.15 -14.95
CA VAL A 63 4.70 -1.19 -13.96
C VAL A 63 3.93 0.12 -13.85
N GLU A 64 4.45 1.20 -14.41
CA GLU A 64 3.78 2.52 -14.45
C GLU A 64 2.34 2.47 -14.98
N PRO A 65 1.99 1.67 -16.01
CA PRO A 65 0.61 1.57 -16.47
C PRO A 65 -0.38 1.08 -15.40
N PHE A 66 0.08 0.28 -14.43
CA PHE A 66 -0.74 -0.15 -13.28
C PHE A 66 -0.86 0.97 -12.25
N PHE A 67 0.22 1.72 -12.01
CA PHE A 67 0.21 2.86 -11.09
C PHE A 67 -0.80 3.93 -11.53
N ARG A 68 -0.89 4.19 -12.84
CA ARG A 68 -1.80 5.19 -13.39
C ARG A 68 -3.28 4.79 -13.34
N LYS A 69 -3.58 3.49 -13.17
CA LYS A 69 -4.96 3.00 -13.06
C LYS A 69 -5.48 2.99 -11.63
N ALA A 70 -4.59 3.00 -10.63
CA ALA A 70 -4.96 2.99 -9.23
C ALA A 70 -5.23 4.43 -8.73
N ASP A 71 -6.19 4.58 -7.81
CA ASP A 71 -6.46 5.87 -7.16
C ASP A 71 -5.31 6.28 -6.23
N ALA A 72 -4.64 5.28 -5.63
CA ALA A 72 -3.44 5.51 -4.84
C ALA A 72 -2.42 4.38 -5.04
N VAL A 73 -1.12 4.73 -4.97
CA VAL A 73 0.01 3.80 -5.04
C VAL A 73 0.86 3.99 -3.80
N VAL A 74 1.02 2.91 -3.04
CA VAL A 74 1.80 2.85 -1.78
C VAL A 74 3.03 1.99 -2.00
N ILE A 75 4.21 2.56 -1.81
CA ILE A 75 5.48 1.82 -1.80
C ILE A 75 6.03 1.69 -0.38
N ASN A 76 6.76 0.61 -0.07
CA ASN A 76 7.64 0.59 1.09
C ASN A 76 8.98 1.25 0.70
N LEU A 77 9.20 2.49 1.13
CA LEU A 77 10.41 3.26 0.82
C LEU A 77 11.52 2.90 1.82
N GLU A 78 12.32 1.89 1.48
CA GLU A 78 13.31 1.30 2.37
C GLU A 78 14.68 1.97 2.25
N VAL A 79 14.67 3.31 2.23
CA VAL A 79 15.86 4.16 2.15
C VAL A 79 15.50 5.58 2.55
N PRO A 80 16.34 6.31 3.31
CA PRO A 80 16.14 7.73 3.51
C PRO A 80 16.48 8.51 2.24
N ILE A 81 15.63 9.49 1.89
CA ILE A 81 15.88 10.44 0.80
C ILE A 81 16.46 11.72 1.39
N THR A 82 17.77 11.93 1.25
CA THR A 82 18.45 13.07 1.86
C THR A 82 19.80 13.34 1.19
N ASP A 83 20.19 14.62 1.14
CA ASP A 83 21.51 15.04 0.71
C ASP A 83 22.49 15.12 1.90
N THR A 84 22.00 15.03 3.12
CA THR A 84 22.80 15.03 4.34
C THR A 84 23.50 13.69 4.53
N LEU A 85 24.79 13.71 4.84
CA LEU A 85 25.55 12.55 5.30
C LEU A 85 25.60 12.57 6.82
N SER A 86 24.82 11.71 7.44
CA SER A 86 24.77 11.52 8.90
C SER A 86 24.50 10.06 9.23
N PRO A 87 25.37 9.14 8.75
CA PRO A 87 25.12 7.70 8.86
C PRO A 87 25.10 7.26 10.31
N VAL A 88 24.11 6.44 10.66
CA VAL A 88 24.11 5.71 11.92
C VAL A 88 25.09 4.55 11.86
N ASN A 89 25.56 4.07 13.01
CA ASN A 89 26.47 2.93 13.06
C ASN A 89 25.70 1.61 12.87
N LYS A 90 25.50 1.20 11.59
CA LYS A 90 24.83 -0.03 11.17
C LYS A 90 25.63 -0.77 10.13
N LYS A 91 25.39 -2.08 10.00
CA LYS A 91 26.04 -2.91 8.98
C LYS A 91 25.70 -2.46 7.55
N PHE A 92 24.46 -2.12 7.29
CA PHE A 92 23.97 -1.59 6.01
C PHE A 92 23.33 -0.23 6.23
N VAL A 93 23.86 0.79 5.53
CA VAL A 93 23.40 2.17 5.65
C VAL A 93 23.14 2.71 4.26
N PHE A 94 21.91 3.12 4.01
CA PHE A 94 21.44 3.58 2.70
C PHE A 94 21.21 5.10 2.68
N ARG A 95 21.17 5.65 1.46
CA ARG A 95 20.87 7.05 1.22
C ARG A 95 20.50 7.28 -0.25
N ALA A 96 19.26 7.66 -0.53
CA ALA A 96 18.83 8.10 -1.84
C ALA A 96 19.04 9.62 -2.05
N ASP A 97 19.20 10.03 -3.29
CA ASP A 97 19.35 11.42 -3.70
C ASP A 97 17.99 12.14 -3.69
N SER A 98 17.93 13.33 -3.11
CA SER A 98 16.68 14.09 -2.98
C SER A 98 16.09 14.52 -4.34
N ARG A 99 16.93 14.77 -5.35
CA ARG A 99 16.50 15.15 -6.72
C ARG A 99 15.62 14.09 -7.42
N TRP A 100 15.60 12.84 -6.92
CA TRP A 100 14.79 11.76 -7.49
C TRP A 100 13.32 11.80 -7.03
N THR A 101 13.02 12.49 -5.93
CA THR A 101 11.68 12.48 -5.32
C THR A 101 10.56 12.96 -6.27
N PRO A 102 10.74 14.05 -7.04
CA PRO A 102 9.71 14.46 -8.00
C PRO A 102 9.40 13.40 -9.07
N ALA A 103 10.42 12.66 -9.52
CA ALA A 103 10.24 11.59 -10.51
C ALA A 103 9.46 10.38 -9.95
N LEU A 104 9.58 10.08 -8.64
CA LEU A 104 8.72 9.09 -7.99
C LEU A 104 7.23 9.49 -8.07
N ARG A 105 6.92 10.77 -7.89
CA ARG A 105 5.55 11.27 -8.03
C ARG A 105 5.07 11.21 -9.49
N GLN A 106 5.95 11.52 -10.44
CA GLN A 106 5.64 11.50 -11.88
C GLN A 106 5.28 10.11 -12.38
N VAL A 107 5.89 9.03 -11.88
CA VAL A 107 5.53 7.64 -12.25
C VAL A 107 4.24 7.16 -11.58
N GLY A 108 3.60 7.98 -10.74
CA GLY A 108 2.30 7.67 -10.14
C GLY A 108 2.34 7.29 -8.66
N ILE A 109 3.51 7.24 -8.01
CA ILE A 109 3.59 6.97 -6.57
C ILE A 109 2.95 8.11 -5.79
N THR A 110 2.01 7.79 -4.90
CA THR A 110 1.24 8.76 -4.12
C THR A 110 1.55 8.71 -2.63
N HIS A 111 1.98 7.56 -2.13
CA HIS A 111 2.27 7.31 -0.71
C HIS A 111 3.56 6.53 -0.54
N ALA A 112 4.29 6.82 0.52
CA ALA A 112 5.51 6.13 0.89
C ALA A 112 5.44 5.66 2.36
N ALA A 113 5.45 4.35 2.58
CA ALA A 113 5.59 3.75 3.90
C ALA A 113 7.03 3.94 4.38
N MET A 114 7.18 4.69 5.47
CA MET A 114 8.47 5.06 6.05
C MET A 114 8.82 4.26 7.29
N ALA A 115 7.86 3.57 7.91
CA ALA A 115 8.13 2.79 9.11
C ALA A 115 8.81 1.46 8.75
N ASN A 116 10.10 1.53 8.45
CA ASN A 116 10.98 0.40 8.16
C ASN A 116 12.37 0.59 8.80
N ASN A 117 13.21 -0.45 8.77
CA ASN A 117 14.50 -0.47 9.46
C ASN A 117 15.57 0.43 8.79
N HIS A 118 15.34 0.91 7.57
CA HIS A 118 16.30 1.73 6.82
C HIS A 118 15.99 3.21 6.74
N THR A 119 14.78 3.63 7.04
CA THR A 119 14.39 5.07 6.98
C THR A 119 15.24 5.97 7.89
N VAL A 120 15.82 5.41 8.96
CA VAL A 120 16.64 6.12 9.94
C VAL A 120 18.16 5.99 9.70
N ASP A 121 18.57 5.44 8.60
CA ASP A 121 20.01 5.18 8.29
C ASP A 121 20.88 6.43 8.28
N GLN A 122 20.28 7.60 8.06
CA GLN A 122 20.95 8.90 8.13
C GLN A 122 20.49 9.71 9.37
N GLY A 123 20.12 9.00 10.45
CA GLY A 123 19.70 9.59 11.73
C GLY A 123 18.42 10.43 11.61
N VAL A 124 18.15 11.22 12.65
CA VAL A 124 16.96 12.09 12.72
C VAL A 124 16.95 13.11 11.58
N SER A 125 18.11 13.66 11.22
CA SER A 125 18.22 14.65 10.14
C SER A 125 17.84 14.06 8.78
N GLY A 126 18.28 12.84 8.48
CA GLY A 126 17.90 12.11 7.27
C GLY A 126 16.41 11.75 7.23
N LEU A 127 15.86 11.28 8.36
CA LEU A 127 14.44 11.02 8.51
C LEU A 127 13.58 12.27 8.24
N GLN A 128 13.92 13.40 8.86
CA GLN A 128 13.20 14.69 8.66
C GLN A 128 13.33 15.19 7.22
N ALA A 129 14.52 15.05 6.61
CA ALA A 129 14.73 15.40 5.21
C ALA A 129 13.87 14.56 4.28
N THR A 130 13.80 13.23 4.51
CA THR A 130 12.96 12.30 3.75
C THR A 130 11.48 12.73 3.82
N TYR A 131 10.97 12.97 5.02
CA TYR A 131 9.60 13.46 5.22
C TYR A 131 9.33 14.75 4.41
N ARG A 132 10.22 15.74 4.50
CA ARG A 132 10.08 17.01 3.80
C ARG A 132 10.10 16.82 2.27
N HIS A 133 11.06 16.07 1.72
CA HIS A 133 11.17 15.85 0.28
C HIS A 133 9.96 15.11 -0.30
N LEU A 134 9.43 14.13 0.42
CA LEU A 134 8.19 13.44 0.02
C LEU A 134 7.02 14.43 -0.03
N LYS A 135 6.84 15.24 1.02
CA LYS A 135 5.76 16.24 1.09
C LYS A 135 5.87 17.29 -0.02
N GLU A 136 7.06 17.80 -0.28
CA GLU A 136 7.34 18.78 -1.34
C GLU A 136 7.04 18.22 -2.74
N ALA A 137 7.26 16.92 -2.94
CA ALA A 137 6.93 16.23 -4.19
C ALA A 137 5.46 15.83 -4.31
N GLY A 138 4.62 16.06 -3.30
CA GLY A 138 3.22 15.64 -3.28
C GLY A 138 3.03 14.13 -3.03
N ILE A 139 4.00 13.48 -2.39
CA ILE A 139 3.91 12.09 -1.91
C ILE A 139 3.60 12.13 -0.41
N THR A 140 2.57 11.40 0.00
CA THR A 140 2.17 11.31 1.41
C THR A 140 3.06 10.32 2.17
N PRO A 141 3.85 10.78 3.16
CA PRO A 141 4.62 9.87 4.01
C PRO A 141 3.70 9.21 5.04
N LEU A 142 3.84 7.89 5.23
CA LEU A 142 3.13 7.10 6.21
C LEU A 142 4.07 6.67 7.33
N GLY A 143 3.55 6.53 8.56
CA GLY A 143 4.29 5.99 9.70
C GLY A 143 5.35 6.94 10.29
N TYR A 144 5.31 8.24 9.97
CA TYR A 144 6.16 9.28 10.54
C TYR A 144 5.36 10.21 11.46
N GLY A 145 5.98 10.67 12.54
CA GLY A 145 5.39 11.67 13.42
C GLY A 145 6.41 12.28 14.38
N ILE A 146 6.00 13.34 15.07
CA ILE A 146 6.79 14.05 16.08
C ILE A 146 6.45 13.61 17.50
N SER A 147 5.65 12.58 17.64
CA SER A 147 5.35 11.87 18.88
C SER A 147 4.74 10.50 18.55
N THR A 148 4.76 9.55 19.46
CA THR A 148 4.15 8.23 19.32
C THR A 148 2.69 8.31 18.84
N ALA A 149 1.90 9.21 19.43
CA ALA A 149 0.50 9.41 19.03
C ALA A 149 0.34 9.90 17.58
N ARG A 150 1.30 10.72 17.07
CA ARG A 150 1.31 11.18 15.68
C ARG A 150 1.78 10.10 14.71
N GLN A 151 2.71 9.26 15.13
CA GLN A 151 3.23 8.13 14.34
C GLN A 151 2.16 7.04 14.15
N LEU A 152 1.34 6.78 15.18
CA LEU A 152 0.21 5.83 15.13
C LEU A 152 -1.03 6.36 14.38
N LYS A 153 -1.03 7.64 13.97
CA LYS A 153 -2.16 8.21 13.23
C LYS A 153 -2.21 7.68 11.80
N PRO A 154 -3.32 7.07 11.35
CA PRO A 154 -3.43 6.62 9.97
C PRO A 154 -3.56 7.80 8.99
N ASN A 155 -3.19 7.55 7.74
CA ASN A 155 -3.61 8.37 6.61
C ASN A 155 -4.96 7.87 6.10
N VAL A 156 -5.89 8.78 5.80
CA VAL A 156 -7.23 8.42 5.30
C VAL A 156 -7.38 8.84 3.86
N LEU A 157 -7.65 7.87 3.00
CA LEU A 157 -8.07 8.07 1.61
C LEU A 157 -9.59 8.07 1.52
N THR A 158 -10.13 8.91 0.63
CA THR A 158 -11.58 9.02 0.41
C THR A 158 -11.89 9.12 -1.08
N LYS A 159 -12.86 8.34 -1.55
CA LYS A 159 -13.43 8.44 -2.90
C LYS A 159 -14.94 8.16 -2.80
N GLY A 160 -15.78 9.13 -3.14
CA GLY A 160 -17.22 9.02 -2.89
C GLY A 160 -17.49 8.80 -1.40
N ASN A 161 -18.20 7.73 -1.08
CA ASN A 161 -18.49 7.29 0.28
C ASN A 161 -17.45 6.29 0.83
N GLN A 162 -16.46 5.86 0.01
CA GLN A 162 -15.40 4.97 0.46
C GLN A 162 -14.37 5.72 1.30
N ARG A 163 -14.01 5.16 2.45
CA ARG A 163 -12.99 5.70 3.34
C ARG A 163 -12.08 4.58 3.81
N VAL A 164 -10.77 4.73 3.53
CA VAL A 164 -9.75 3.74 3.90
C VAL A 164 -8.69 4.42 4.75
N ALA A 165 -8.48 3.92 5.95
CA ALA A 165 -7.44 4.34 6.87
C ALA A 165 -6.21 3.43 6.72
N ILE A 166 -5.06 3.99 6.36
CA ILE A 166 -3.80 3.25 6.19
C ILE A 166 -2.90 3.55 7.39
N PHE A 167 -2.65 2.53 8.20
CA PHE A 167 -1.62 2.53 9.24
C PHE A 167 -0.31 2.01 8.64
N ASN A 168 0.82 2.55 9.07
CA ASN A 168 2.14 2.00 8.72
C ASN A 168 3.01 1.92 9.96
N ALA A 169 3.54 0.73 10.25
CA ALA A 169 4.37 0.47 11.42
C ALA A 169 5.50 -0.54 11.14
N ILE A 170 6.57 -0.44 11.92
CA ILE A 170 7.60 -1.46 12.04
C ILE A 170 7.47 -2.14 13.41
N THR A 171 7.48 -3.47 13.44
CA THR A 171 7.30 -4.26 14.67
C THR A 171 8.52 -5.10 15.04
N MET A 172 9.69 -4.66 14.61
CA MET A 172 10.97 -5.27 14.91
C MET A 172 11.98 -4.23 15.43
N PRO A 173 13.03 -4.63 16.17
CA PRO A 173 14.09 -3.73 16.58
C PRO A 173 14.84 -3.15 15.38
N ILE A 174 15.24 -1.88 15.49
CA ILE A 174 16.11 -1.22 14.52
C ILE A 174 17.50 -1.10 15.13
N GLU A 175 18.51 -1.56 14.38
CA GLU A 175 19.91 -1.54 14.82
C GLU A 175 20.36 -0.10 15.12
N ASN A 176 20.89 0.11 16.33
CA ASN A 176 21.39 1.41 16.83
C ASN A 176 20.42 2.60 16.69
N TRP A 177 19.11 2.32 16.76
CA TRP A 177 18.07 3.31 16.85
C TRP A 177 17.24 3.13 18.11
N HIS A 178 17.07 4.20 18.87
CA HIS A 178 16.20 4.22 20.04
C HIS A 178 14.97 5.07 19.71
N HIS A 179 13.81 4.44 19.78
CA HIS A 179 12.54 5.15 19.68
C HIS A 179 12.38 6.07 20.90
N ALA A 180 12.02 7.32 20.63
CA ALA A 180 11.65 8.28 21.66
C ALA A 180 10.17 8.62 21.55
N ASP A 181 9.48 8.71 22.67
CA ASP A 181 8.05 9.04 22.72
C ASP A 181 7.74 10.42 22.15
N GLU A 182 8.68 11.34 22.30
CA GLU A 182 8.60 12.71 21.79
C GLU A 182 9.74 12.98 20.80
N GLY A 183 9.42 13.75 19.75
CA GLY A 183 10.35 14.10 18.69
C GLY A 183 10.11 13.33 17.39
N PRO A 184 10.85 13.71 16.33
CA PRO A 184 10.72 13.06 15.02
C PRO A 184 11.10 11.58 15.08
N GLY A 185 10.20 10.73 14.66
CA GLY A 185 10.38 9.28 14.65
C GLY A 185 9.49 8.58 13.66
N ILE A 186 9.67 7.28 13.55
CA ILE A 186 8.80 6.38 12.78
C ILE A 186 7.95 5.53 13.74
N CYS A 187 6.83 5.05 13.24
CA CYS A 187 5.88 4.25 13.99
C CYS A 187 6.49 2.88 14.32
N GLN A 188 6.97 2.74 15.56
CA GLN A 188 7.55 1.51 16.10
C GLN A 188 6.83 1.13 17.41
N PRO A 189 5.54 0.76 17.35
CA PRO A 189 4.75 0.42 18.53
C PRO A 189 5.01 -1.02 18.98
N SER A 190 4.67 -1.32 20.23
CA SER A 190 4.45 -2.70 20.64
C SER A 190 3.23 -3.31 19.91
N ALA A 191 3.13 -4.63 19.91
CA ALA A 191 1.96 -5.31 19.35
C ALA A 191 0.66 -4.84 20.02
N ASP A 192 0.68 -4.62 21.36
CA ASP A 192 -0.47 -4.16 22.12
C ASP A 192 -0.87 -2.74 21.71
N GLN A 193 0.08 -1.81 21.69
CA GLN A 193 -0.18 -0.42 21.25
C GLN A 193 -0.78 -0.35 19.85
N LEU A 194 -0.28 -1.17 18.91
CA LEU A 194 -0.79 -1.18 17.54
C LEU A 194 -2.22 -1.75 17.47
N THR A 195 -2.47 -2.88 18.13
CA THR A 195 -3.80 -3.50 18.16
C THR A 195 -4.83 -2.62 18.85
N GLU A 196 -4.48 -2.00 19.97
CA GLU A 196 -5.33 -1.04 20.69
C GLU A 196 -5.66 0.19 19.83
N ALA A 197 -4.66 0.75 19.12
CA ALA A 197 -4.86 1.89 18.23
C ALA A 197 -5.84 1.55 17.08
N ILE A 198 -5.72 0.37 16.48
CA ILE A 198 -6.60 -0.10 15.40
C ILE A 198 -8.01 -0.34 15.95
N GLN A 199 -8.14 -1.04 17.07
CA GLN A 199 -9.43 -1.31 17.71
C GLN A 199 -10.15 -0.01 18.09
N HIS A 200 -9.43 0.94 18.67
CA HIS A 200 -9.99 2.26 19.00
C HIS A 200 -10.43 3.01 17.75
N TYR A 201 -9.62 2.99 16.69
CA TYR A 201 -9.95 3.66 15.43
C TYR A 201 -11.18 3.01 14.76
N HIS A 202 -11.23 1.68 14.70
CA HIS A 202 -12.36 0.92 14.16
C HIS A 202 -13.67 1.26 14.90
N ALA A 203 -13.63 1.28 16.23
CA ALA A 203 -14.78 1.61 17.06
C ALA A 203 -15.22 3.09 16.91
N SER A 204 -14.26 4.01 16.73
CA SER A 204 -14.52 5.45 16.63
C SER A 204 -15.04 5.89 15.26
N TRP A 205 -14.77 5.12 14.22
CA TRP A 205 -15.09 5.44 12.82
C TRP A 205 -15.80 4.29 12.11
N PRO A 206 -17.07 3.98 12.47
CA PRO A 206 -17.81 2.91 11.81
C PRO A 206 -17.88 3.09 10.29
N GLY A 207 -17.65 2.00 9.54
CA GLY A 207 -17.67 1.99 8.08
C GLY A 207 -16.37 2.44 7.40
N VAL A 208 -15.34 2.86 8.17
CA VAL A 208 -14.00 3.08 7.62
C VAL A 208 -13.27 1.74 7.51
N ARG A 209 -12.69 1.47 6.34
CA ARG A 209 -11.84 0.30 6.12
C ARG A 209 -10.43 0.55 6.62
N ILE A 210 -9.78 -0.47 7.16
CA ILE A 210 -8.46 -0.35 7.78
C ILE A 210 -7.46 -1.25 7.07
N VAL A 211 -6.41 -0.64 6.51
CA VAL A 211 -5.24 -1.33 5.96
C VAL A 211 -4.04 -1.07 6.86
N VAL A 212 -3.32 -2.13 7.21
CA VAL A 212 -2.10 -2.04 8.03
C VAL A 212 -0.89 -2.45 7.20
N VAL A 213 0.00 -1.51 6.93
CA VAL A 213 1.27 -1.76 6.23
C VAL A 213 2.35 -2.00 7.27
N LEU A 214 2.95 -3.19 7.25
CA LEU A 214 3.91 -3.64 8.26
C LEU A 214 5.29 -3.95 7.67
N HIS A 215 6.33 -3.50 8.37
CA HIS A 215 7.70 -3.96 8.19
C HIS A 215 8.04 -4.90 9.34
N TRP A 216 8.14 -6.22 9.05
CA TRP A 216 8.17 -7.26 10.06
C TRP A 216 8.80 -8.57 9.59
N GLY A 217 8.97 -9.52 10.50
CA GLY A 217 9.41 -10.87 10.17
C GLY A 217 10.92 -11.03 10.15
N VAL A 218 11.41 -11.95 9.34
CA VAL A 218 12.83 -12.33 9.25
C VAL A 218 13.23 -12.40 7.78
N GLU A 219 14.36 -11.78 7.44
CA GLU A 219 14.92 -11.80 6.09
C GLU A 219 15.06 -13.22 5.53
N PHE A 220 14.74 -13.39 4.26
CA PHE A 220 14.91 -14.60 3.46
C PHE A 220 14.09 -15.82 3.92
N GLN A 221 13.15 -15.65 4.83
CA GLN A 221 12.24 -16.71 5.25
C GLN A 221 11.00 -16.73 4.35
N ALA A 222 10.81 -17.80 3.55
CA ALA A 222 9.65 -17.94 2.66
C ALA A 222 8.33 -18.25 3.40
N GLN A 223 8.41 -18.57 4.69
CA GLN A 223 7.25 -18.80 5.54
C GLN A 223 7.19 -17.75 6.65
N PRO A 224 6.00 -17.19 6.94
CA PRO A 224 5.86 -16.26 8.03
C PRO A 224 6.16 -16.92 9.36
N SER A 225 6.87 -16.20 10.22
CA SER A 225 7.18 -16.62 11.58
C SER A 225 5.91 -16.77 12.43
N ILE A 226 6.00 -17.46 13.55
CA ILE A 226 4.92 -17.56 14.54
C ILE A 226 4.50 -16.15 14.99
N GLY A 227 5.46 -15.24 15.23
CA GLY A 227 5.19 -13.85 15.63
C GLY A 227 4.37 -13.08 14.58
N GLN A 228 4.70 -13.23 13.28
CA GLN A 228 3.90 -12.63 12.21
C GLN A 228 2.47 -13.17 12.19
N ARG A 229 2.28 -14.48 12.31
CA ARG A 229 0.94 -15.11 12.33
C ARG A 229 0.11 -14.67 13.52
N MET A 230 0.72 -14.63 14.72
CA MET A 230 0.05 -14.16 15.94
C MET A 230 -0.37 -12.69 15.84
N LEU A 231 0.53 -11.83 15.35
CA LEU A 231 0.22 -10.41 15.19
C LEU A 231 -0.86 -10.20 14.12
N ALA A 232 -0.79 -10.91 12.99
CA ALA A 232 -1.82 -10.85 11.95
C ALA A 232 -3.21 -11.21 12.50
N ALA A 233 -3.32 -12.28 13.28
CA ALA A 233 -4.59 -12.69 13.91
C ALA A 233 -5.13 -11.58 14.84
N ARG A 234 -4.28 -11.01 15.70
CA ARG A 234 -4.68 -9.93 16.61
C ARG A 234 -5.13 -8.68 15.87
N LEU A 235 -4.44 -8.29 14.78
CA LEU A 235 -4.82 -7.14 13.96
C LEU A 235 -6.16 -7.36 13.26
N ALA A 236 -6.40 -8.56 12.71
CA ALA A 236 -7.68 -8.95 12.13
C ALA A 236 -8.81 -8.86 13.16
N GLU A 237 -8.61 -9.42 14.36
CA GLU A 237 -9.55 -9.33 15.49
C GLU A 237 -9.79 -7.89 15.94
N SER A 238 -8.80 -7.00 15.80
CA SER A 238 -8.92 -5.57 16.13
C SER A 238 -9.63 -4.73 15.06
N GLY A 239 -10.00 -5.33 13.92
CA GLY A 239 -10.75 -4.69 12.84
C GLY A 239 -9.92 -4.22 11.64
N ALA A 240 -8.69 -4.74 11.47
CA ALA A 240 -7.96 -4.55 10.21
C ALA A 240 -8.61 -5.36 9.09
N ASP A 241 -8.93 -4.73 7.97
CA ASP A 241 -9.51 -5.40 6.78
C ASP A 241 -8.41 -6.02 5.89
N ALA A 242 -7.22 -5.40 5.85
CA ALA A 242 -6.07 -5.96 5.13
C ALA A 242 -4.74 -5.65 5.84
N ILE A 243 -3.79 -6.58 5.71
CA ILE A 243 -2.43 -6.46 6.24
C ILE A 243 -1.45 -6.67 5.10
N ILE A 244 -0.58 -5.70 4.87
CA ILE A 244 0.42 -5.69 3.79
C ILE A 244 1.81 -5.74 4.42
N GLY A 245 2.53 -6.82 4.23
CA GLY A 245 3.83 -7.07 4.86
C GLY A 245 5.04 -6.83 3.95
N HIS A 246 6.14 -6.39 4.59
CA HIS A 246 7.43 -6.07 4.00
C HIS A 246 8.58 -6.56 4.89
N HIS A 247 9.83 -6.47 4.45
CA HIS A 247 11.07 -6.84 5.13
C HIS A 247 11.64 -8.22 4.79
N PRO A 248 10.88 -9.34 4.67
CA PRO A 248 11.51 -10.62 4.36
C PRO A 248 12.27 -10.66 3.03
N HIS A 249 12.06 -9.68 2.13
CA HIS A 249 12.65 -9.58 0.80
C HIS A 249 12.38 -10.79 -0.11
N VAL A 250 11.46 -11.63 0.29
CA VAL A 250 10.96 -12.80 -0.45
C VAL A 250 9.44 -12.83 -0.36
N LEU A 251 8.79 -13.40 -1.35
CA LEU A 251 7.35 -13.62 -1.29
C LEU A 251 7.03 -14.59 -0.14
N GLN A 252 6.06 -14.21 0.68
CA GLN A 252 5.43 -15.09 1.66
C GLN A 252 3.98 -15.37 1.28
N PRO A 253 3.34 -16.42 1.84
CA PRO A 253 1.95 -16.75 1.55
C PRO A 253 0.97 -15.59 1.74
N ILE A 254 -0.13 -15.67 1.00
CA ILE A 254 -1.34 -14.88 1.23
C ILE A 254 -2.28 -15.74 2.06
N ASP A 255 -2.92 -15.14 3.06
CA ASP A 255 -3.87 -15.82 3.95
C ASP A 255 -5.15 -14.98 4.10
N THR A 256 -6.20 -15.59 4.62
CA THR A 256 -7.44 -14.90 4.97
C THR A 256 -7.82 -15.29 6.40
N LEU A 257 -7.84 -14.32 7.30
CA LEU A 257 -8.18 -14.48 8.71
C LEU A 257 -9.56 -13.84 8.97
N GLY A 258 -10.60 -14.67 9.05
CA GLY A 258 -11.98 -14.19 9.06
C GLY A 258 -12.31 -13.48 7.74
N GLN A 259 -12.50 -12.15 7.78
CA GLN A 259 -12.72 -11.31 6.60
C GLN A 259 -11.48 -10.49 6.19
N SER A 260 -10.38 -10.63 6.92
CA SER A 260 -9.15 -9.86 6.72
C SER A 260 -8.20 -10.56 5.76
N PHE A 261 -7.73 -9.86 4.74
CA PHE A 261 -6.69 -10.36 3.84
C PHE A 261 -5.30 -10.09 4.41
N VAL A 262 -4.43 -11.10 4.40
CA VAL A 262 -3.06 -11.02 4.91
C VAL A 262 -2.06 -11.37 3.82
N PHE A 263 -1.29 -10.40 3.40
CA PHE A 263 -0.16 -10.53 2.50
C PHE A 263 1.10 -10.45 3.36
N TYR A 264 1.64 -11.59 3.79
CA TYR A 264 2.72 -11.61 4.78
C TYR A 264 4.01 -10.95 4.30
N SER A 265 4.34 -11.04 3.02
CA SER A 265 5.42 -10.28 2.38
C SER A 265 5.22 -10.18 0.88
N LEU A 266 5.35 -8.96 0.36
CA LEU A 266 5.29 -8.68 -1.08
C LEU A 266 6.65 -8.89 -1.77
N GLY A 267 7.71 -9.25 -1.04
CA GLY A 267 9.06 -9.39 -1.58
C GLY A 267 9.67 -8.06 -2.03
N ASN A 268 10.71 -8.14 -2.84
CA ASN A 268 11.37 -6.96 -3.43
C ASN A 268 10.56 -6.38 -4.60
N PHE A 269 10.77 -5.10 -4.89
CA PHE A 269 10.20 -4.44 -6.05
C PHE A 269 11.28 -3.70 -6.87
N VAL A 270 11.98 -2.76 -6.26
CA VAL A 270 13.19 -2.13 -6.80
C VAL A 270 14.30 -2.42 -5.82
N PHE A 271 15.17 -3.38 -6.09
CA PHE A 271 16.16 -3.84 -5.13
C PHE A 271 17.31 -4.55 -5.83
N ASP A 272 18.51 -4.57 -5.23
CA ASP A 272 19.74 -5.13 -5.79
C ASP A 272 20.23 -6.41 -5.10
N GLN A 273 19.35 -7.13 -4.43
CA GLN A 273 19.70 -8.41 -3.81
C GLN A 273 19.91 -9.52 -4.84
N HIS A 274 20.90 -10.40 -4.59
CA HIS A 274 21.33 -11.41 -5.55
C HIS A 274 20.75 -12.82 -5.34
N PRO A 275 20.40 -13.29 -4.13
CA PRO A 275 19.82 -14.62 -3.95
C PRO A 275 18.59 -14.83 -4.85
N PRO A 276 18.44 -15.99 -5.53
CA PRO A 276 17.35 -16.20 -6.49
C PRO A 276 15.95 -15.93 -5.89
N MET A 277 15.74 -16.31 -4.62
CA MET A 277 14.47 -16.12 -3.93
C MET A 277 14.08 -14.64 -3.72
N THR A 278 15.06 -13.72 -3.77
CA THR A 278 14.82 -12.27 -3.60
C THR A 278 14.54 -11.56 -4.92
N ARG A 279 14.52 -12.31 -6.04
CA ARG A 279 14.27 -11.76 -7.38
C ARG A 279 12.81 -11.83 -7.79
N GLU A 280 11.94 -12.07 -6.86
CA GLU A 280 10.49 -12.07 -7.07
C GLU A 280 9.84 -11.07 -6.15
N GLY A 281 8.82 -10.41 -6.66
CA GLY A 281 7.96 -9.51 -5.92
C GLY A 281 6.53 -9.56 -6.39
N MET A 282 5.67 -8.81 -5.74
CA MET A 282 4.26 -8.74 -6.06
C MET A 282 3.71 -7.33 -5.87
N MET A 283 2.84 -6.92 -6.76
CA MET A 283 1.90 -5.82 -6.52
C MET A 283 0.56 -6.41 -6.06
N VAL A 284 -0.08 -5.75 -5.13
CA VAL A 284 -1.44 -6.06 -4.68
C VAL A 284 -2.30 -4.82 -4.87
N ASN A 285 -3.37 -4.93 -5.64
CA ASN A 285 -4.36 -3.87 -5.79
C ASN A 285 -5.61 -4.24 -5.00
N LEU A 286 -5.89 -3.51 -3.92
CA LEU A 286 -7.11 -3.65 -3.13
C LEU A 286 -8.20 -2.76 -3.71
N HIS A 287 -9.40 -3.31 -3.90
CA HIS A 287 -10.59 -2.60 -4.35
C HIS A 287 -11.62 -2.55 -3.23
N PHE A 288 -11.98 -1.35 -2.81
CA PHE A 288 -12.99 -1.08 -1.79
C PHE A 288 -14.27 -0.66 -2.48
N HIS A 289 -15.30 -1.51 -2.45
CA HIS A 289 -16.55 -1.32 -3.16
C HIS A 289 -17.60 -0.57 -2.33
N SER A 290 -18.58 0.03 -2.99
CA SER A 290 -19.67 0.79 -2.36
C SER A 290 -20.59 -0.07 -1.49
N ASP A 291 -20.70 -1.37 -1.80
CA ASP A 291 -21.42 -2.37 -1.00
C ASP A 291 -20.67 -2.85 0.24
N ALA A 292 -19.56 -2.18 0.55
CA ALA A 292 -18.65 -2.52 1.64
C ALA A 292 -17.85 -3.82 1.45
N SER A 293 -17.90 -4.48 0.30
CA SER A 293 -17.01 -5.60 -0.02
C SER A 293 -15.60 -5.11 -0.35
N ILE A 294 -14.61 -6.00 -0.18
CA ILE A 294 -13.22 -5.78 -0.55
C ILE A 294 -12.80 -6.93 -1.45
N THR A 295 -12.22 -6.60 -2.60
CA THR A 295 -11.59 -7.57 -3.49
C THR A 295 -10.14 -7.18 -3.74
N TYR A 296 -9.34 -8.09 -4.29
CA TYR A 296 -7.96 -7.78 -4.66
C TYR A 296 -7.51 -8.50 -5.92
N ASP A 297 -6.58 -7.85 -6.62
CA ASP A 297 -5.80 -8.45 -7.70
C ASP A 297 -4.33 -8.52 -7.30
N THR A 298 -3.63 -9.54 -7.76
CA THR A 298 -2.19 -9.67 -7.58
C THR A 298 -1.47 -9.75 -8.92
N ILE A 299 -0.32 -9.07 -9.00
CA ILE A 299 0.55 -9.07 -10.18
C ILE A 299 1.95 -9.43 -9.71
N ARG A 300 2.42 -10.63 -10.07
CA ARG A 300 3.80 -11.03 -9.80
C ARG A 300 4.77 -10.33 -10.73
N VAL A 301 5.92 -9.94 -10.20
CA VAL A 301 7.01 -9.33 -10.94
C VAL A 301 8.31 -10.10 -10.70
N GLN A 302 9.15 -10.13 -11.73
CA GLN A 302 10.54 -10.60 -11.62
C GLN A 302 11.46 -9.38 -11.46
N ILE A 303 12.43 -9.46 -10.57
CA ILE A 303 13.43 -8.40 -10.41
C ILE A 303 14.59 -8.68 -11.35
N LYS A 304 14.64 -7.95 -12.48
CA LYS A 304 15.73 -8.02 -13.46
C LYS A 304 16.39 -6.66 -13.58
N ASN A 305 17.73 -6.63 -13.53
CA ASN A 305 18.48 -5.37 -13.50
C ASN A 305 17.97 -4.41 -12.42
N ASN A 306 17.74 -4.95 -11.21
CA ASN A 306 17.29 -4.25 -10.00
C ASN A 306 15.94 -3.51 -10.16
N ARG A 307 15.10 -3.90 -11.12
CA ARG A 307 13.77 -3.32 -11.34
C ARG A 307 12.70 -4.40 -11.61
N PRO A 308 11.42 -4.12 -11.28
CA PRO A 308 10.34 -5.03 -11.58
C PRO A 308 10.12 -5.15 -13.09
N THR A 309 9.94 -6.39 -13.54
CA THR A 309 9.57 -6.76 -14.92
C THR A 309 8.38 -7.73 -14.88
N LEU A 310 7.49 -7.62 -15.84
CA LEU A 310 6.31 -8.49 -16.00
C LEU A 310 6.69 -9.79 -16.73
#